data_576f405f3eb360fbe03cc1253281a740
#
_entry.id   576f405f3eb360fbe03cc1253281a740
#
_cell.length_a   1.000
_cell.length_b   1.000
_cell.length_c   1.000
_cell.angle_alpha   90.00
_cell.angle_beta   90.00
_cell.angle_gamma   90.00
#
_symmetry.space_group_name_H-M   'P 1'
#
loop_
_entity.id
_entity.type
_entity.pdbx_description
1 polymer ?
#
loop_
_entity_poly.entity_id
_entity_poly.type
_entity_poly.pdbx_seq_one_letter_code
_entity_poly.pdbx_strand_id
1 'polypeptide(L)'
;MQIKKLLLPILATVMLICGCQQNNAVSGQDQLVTASENKTTYTARNIPEYVGSPYVELNNNIPDFQESEYTMEAFEQYSDLDALGRCQAAYANICQEIMPTQERGKIGMIKPSGWHTVKYDCVDGKYLYNRAHLIGFQLAGENANEKNLITGTRYFNVEGMLPFENQVADYVHETNHHVLYRVTPVYEGNNLVASGVIMEAASVEDEEIRFHVFVYNVQPGIWIDYATGESRESETTESEKKDEEVTYVVNTNTKKFHKPDCSSIRDTKQQNRKETSETREKLIDQGYSPCNRCNP
;
A
#
# COMPACT_ATOMS: atom_id res chain seq x y z
N MET A 1 -50.73 -54.08 13.41
CA MET A 1 -51.10 -55.16 12.48
C MET A 1 -50.09 -55.18 11.36
N GLN A 2 -49.15 -56.12 11.51
CA GLN A 2 -48.64 -57.04 10.49
C GLN A 2 -48.04 -56.36 9.23
N ILE A 3 -46.66 -56.29 9.12
CA ILE A 3 -45.69 -57.27 8.57
C ILE A 3 -45.87 -57.47 7.05
N LYS A 4 -44.86 -57.19 6.24
CA LYS A 4 -44.02 -58.18 5.56
C LYS A 4 -42.87 -57.60 4.80
N LYS A 5 -41.69 -58.07 5.16
CA LYS A 5 -40.40 -58.05 4.44
C LYS A 5 -40.53 -58.83 3.12
N LEU A 6 -39.82 -58.53 2.09
CA LEU A 6 -39.21 -59.50 1.22
C LEU A 6 -37.89 -59.04 0.60
N LEU A 7 -36.99 -60.00 0.66
CA LEU A 7 -35.58 -60.00 0.29
C LEU A 7 -35.38 -60.34 -1.20
N LEU A 8 -34.33 -59.76 -1.84
CA LEU A 8 -33.32 -60.33 -2.75
C LEU A 8 -33.69 -61.37 -3.83
N PRO A 9 -32.96 -61.57 -4.94
CA PRO A 9 -31.50 -61.69 -5.03
C PRO A 9 -30.80 -61.12 -6.32
N ILE A 10 -29.51 -60.90 -6.14
CA ILE A 10 -28.30 -60.99 -6.97
C ILE A 10 -28.45 -61.82 -8.25
N LEU A 11 -27.90 -61.29 -9.39
CA LEU A 11 -27.22 -62.14 -10.37
C LEU A 11 -26.16 -61.35 -11.11
N ALA A 12 -24.95 -61.79 -10.91
CA ALA A 12 -23.76 -61.39 -11.66
C ALA A 12 -23.70 -62.15 -12.98
N THR A 13 -23.32 -61.50 -14.04
CA THR A 13 -22.78 -62.23 -15.21
C THR A 13 -21.66 -61.39 -15.86
N VAL A 14 -20.49 -61.94 -15.79
CA VAL A 14 -19.27 -61.57 -16.53
C VAL A 14 -19.37 -62.12 -17.93
N MET A 15 -19.03 -61.32 -18.94
CA MET A 15 -18.38 -61.86 -20.16
C MET A 15 -17.48 -60.80 -20.82
N LEU A 16 -16.26 -61.19 -20.94
CA LEU A 16 -15.24 -60.64 -21.86
C LEU A 16 -15.71 -60.86 -23.33
N ILE A 17 -15.20 -60.00 -24.22
CA ILE A 17 -14.40 -60.36 -25.40
C ILE A 17 -14.11 -59.09 -26.21
N CYS A 18 -12.87 -58.81 -26.33
CA CYS A 18 -11.95 -58.50 -27.44
C CYS A 18 -12.53 -57.95 -28.75
N GLY A 19 -11.89 -56.92 -29.26
CA GLY A 19 -11.90 -56.64 -30.71
C GLY A 19 -11.47 -55.22 -31.08
N CYS A 20 -10.31 -55.12 -31.66
CA CYS A 20 -9.61 -53.95 -32.21
C CYS A 20 -10.41 -53.04 -33.16
N GLN A 21 -10.07 -51.82 -33.24
CA GLN A 21 -9.45 -51.00 -34.31
C GLN A 21 -9.97 -49.57 -34.38
N GLN A 22 -9.01 -48.70 -34.22
CA GLN A 22 -8.79 -47.35 -34.79
C GLN A 22 -9.94 -46.66 -35.54
N ASN A 23 -10.23 -45.44 -35.07
CA ASN A 23 -10.20 -44.28 -35.96
C ASN A 23 -10.09 -42.97 -35.14
N ASN A 24 -9.12 -42.14 -35.56
CA ASN A 24 -8.82 -40.83 -35.04
C ASN A 24 -10.02 -39.86 -35.15
N ALA A 25 -10.47 -39.31 -34.06
CA ALA A 25 -11.18 -38.06 -34.05
C ALA A 25 -10.50 -37.17 -32.96
N VAL A 26 -9.78 -36.19 -33.42
CA VAL A 26 -9.23 -35.11 -32.58
C VAL A 26 -10.42 -34.29 -32.07
N SER A 27 -10.84 -34.53 -30.86
CA SER A 27 -11.65 -33.57 -30.11
C SER A 27 -10.71 -32.80 -29.20
N GLY A 28 -10.48 -31.54 -29.56
CA GLY A 28 -9.80 -30.60 -28.67
C GLY A 28 -10.61 -30.45 -27.40
N GLN A 29 -10.13 -31.08 -26.33
CA GLN A 29 -10.48 -30.65 -24.98
C GLN A 29 -9.55 -29.49 -24.65
N ASP A 30 -10.13 -28.29 -24.68
CA ASP A 30 -9.57 -27.15 -23.97
C ASP A 30 -9.46 -27.56 -22.49
N GLN A 31 -8.27 -27.98 -22.10
CA GLN A 31 -7.91 -28.02 -20.68
C GLN A 31 -7.86 -26.58 -20.24
N LEU A 32 -8.89 -26.13 -19.51
CA LEU A 32 -8.75 -24.98 -18.63
C LEU A 32 -7.57 -25.29 -17.71
N VAL A 33 -6.41 -24.74 -18.06
CA VAL A 33 -5.29 -24.61 -17.13
C VAL A 33 -5.76 -23.56 -16.12
N THR A 34 -6.33 -24.02 -15.02
CA THR A 34 -6.47 -23.17 -13.83
C THR A 34 -5.06 -22.89 -13.37
N ALA A 35 -4.52 -21.74 -13.79
CA ALA A 35 -3.33 -21.20 -13.21
C ALA A 35 -3.64 -21.01 -11.71
N SER A 36 -3.09 -21.86 -10.87
CA SER A 36 -2.94 -21.60 -9.46
C SER A 36 -1.96 -20.43 -9.39
N GLU A 37 -2.49 -19.22 -9.35
CA GLU A 37 -1.69 -18.05 -9.11
C GLU A 37 -1.03 -18.24 -7.75
N ASN A 38 0.30 -18.43 -7.75
CA ASN A 38 1.10 -18.45 -6.55
C ASN A 38 1.06 -17.04 -5.95
N LYS A 39 0.12 -16.80 -5.04
CA LYS A 39 0.03 -15.57 -4.28
C LYS A 39 1.36 -15.31 -3.57
N THR A 40 2.06 -14.26 -3.96
CA THR A 40 3.32 -13.88 -3.32
C THR A 40 3.02 -13.31 -1.95
N THR A 41 3.41 -14.00 -0.90
CA THR A 41 3.34 -13.46 0.46
C THR A 41 4.54 -12.54 0.70
N TYR A 42 4.30 -11.26 0.89
CA TYR A 42 5.33 -10.29 1.22
C TYR A 42 5.62 -10.31 2.72
N THR A 43 6.90 -10.32 3.04
CA THR A 43 7.44 -10.26 4.40
C THR A 43 8.61 -9.28 4.40
N ALA A 44 9.07 -8.84 5.55
CA ALA A 44 10.24 -7.96 5.65
C ALA A 44 11.49 -8.50 4.90
N ARG A 45 11.57 -9.80 4.64
CA ARG A 45 12.73 -10.43 3.99
C ARG A 45 12.72 -10.38 2.47
N ASN A 46 11.56 -10.24 1.83
CA ASN A 46 11.43 -10.24 0.37
C ASN A 46 10.95 -8.90 -0.20
N ILE A 47 10.83 -7.89 0.64
CA ILE A 47 10.64 -6.50 0.23
C ILE A 47 12.00 -5.93 -0.16
N PRO A 48 12.13 -5.20 -1.28
CA PRO A 48 13.36 -4.51 -1.64
C PRO A 48 13.86 -3.59 -0.53
N GLU A 49 15.16 -3.41 -0.42
CA GLU A 49 15.74 -2.46 0.56
C GLU A 49 15.37 -1.01 0.21
N TYR A 50 15.32 -0.15 1.23
CA TYR A 50 15.10 1.27 1.04
C TYR A 50 16.30 1.91 0.33
N VAL A 51 16.04 2.59 -0.78
CA VAL A 51 17.04 3.26 -1.61
C VAL A 51 16.71 4.74 -1.86
N GLY A 52 16.03 5.39 -0.90
CA GLY A 52 15.70 6.83 -0.96
C GLY A 52 14.28 7.16 -1.42
N SER A 53 13.55 6.22 -2.04
CA SER A 53 12.13 6.41 -2.37
C SER A 53 11.25 6.04 -1.17
N PRO A 54 10.20 6.83 -0.83
CA PRO A 54 9.32 6.51 0.29
C PRO A 54 8.54 5.20 0.12
N TYR A 55 8.42 4.70 -1.09
CA TYR A 55 7.73 3.45 -1.40
C TYR A 55 8.36 2.70 -2.57
N VAL A 56 7.98 1.45 -2.71
CA VAL A 56 8.28 0.59 -3.87
C VAL A 56 7.02 -0.11 -4.33
N GLU A 57 6.85 -0.25 -5.65
CA GLU A 57 5.76 -1.03 -6.23
C GLU A 57 5.98 -2.53 -6.01
N LEU A 58 4.91 -3.22 -5.64
CA LEU A 58 4.85 -4.67 -5.50
C LEU A 58 3.95 -5.26 -6.59
N ASN A 59 4.19 -6.52 -6.96
CA ASN A 59 3.34 -7.27 -7.90
C ASN A 59 2.98 -6.48 -9.17
N ASN A 60 3.93 -5.77 -9.76
CA ASN A 60 3.71 -4.88 -10.92
C ASN A 60 2.59 -3.85 -10.68
N ASN A 61 2.46 -3.37 -9.46
CA ASN A 61 1.43 -2.44 -9.02
C ASN A 61 -0.01 -2.97 -9.17
N ILE A 62 -0.19 -4.29 -9.10
CA ILE A 62 -1.49 -4.96 -9.19
C ILE A 62 -1.88 -5.41 -7.78
N PRO A 63 -3.00 -4.89 -7.21
CA PRO A 63 -3.50 -5.29 -5.91
C PRO A 63 -3.96 -6.76 -5.92
N ASP A 64 -3.89 -7.39 -4.75
CA ASP A 64 -4.16 -8.83 -4.59
C ASP A 64 -5.56 -9.06 -4.00
N PHE A 65 -6.57 -8.46 -4.63
CA PHE A 65 -7.97 -8.69 -4.32
C PHE A 65 -8.53 -9.82 -5.19
N GLN A 66 -9.31 -10.70 -4.57
CA GLN A 66 -10.04 -11.73 -5.31
C GLN A 66 -11.31 -11.13 -5.92
N GLU A 67 -11.77 -11.64 -7.03
CA GLU A 67 -13.00 -11.17 -7.69
C GLU A 67 -14.21 -11.16 -6.74
N SER A 68 -14.27 -12.10 -5.81
CA SER A 68 -15.33 -12.19 -4.78
C SER A 68 -15.27 -11.11 -3.69
N GLU A 69 -14.17 -10.34 -3.59
CA GLU A 69 -14.01 -9.25 -2.63
C GLU A 69 -14.62 -7.94 -3.16
N TYR A 70 -14.79 -7.82 -4.48
CA TYR A 70 -15.38 -6.63 -5.08
C TYR A 70 -16.87 -6.55 -4.75
N THR A 71 -17.26 -5.48 -4.05
CA THR A 71 -18.62 -5.25 -3.56
C THR A 71 -18.96 -3.78 -3.54
N MET A 72 -20.26 -3.48 -3.67
CA MET A 72 -20.81 -2.12 -3.49
C MET A 72 -21.23 -1.86 -2.03
N GLU A 73 -21.06 -2.83 -1.14
CA GLU A 73 -21.40 -2.66 0.27
C GLU A 73 -20.26 -1.92 0.99
N ALA A 74 -20.62 -0.86 1.74
CA ALA A 74 -19.70 -0.16 2.61
C ALA A 74 -19.29 -1.04 3.79
N PHE A 75 -17.99 -1.12 4.08
CA PHE A 75 -17.50 -1.81 5.27
C PHE A 75 -16.16 -1.27 5.72
N GLU A 76 -15.86 -1.48 7.00
CA GLU A 76 -14.57 -1.27 7.64
C GLU A 76 -14.26 -2.47 8.53
N GLN A 77 -13.05 -2.99 8.45
CA GLN A 77 -12.58 -4.12 9.24
C GLN A 77 -11.18 -3.84 9.76
N TYR A 78 -11.01 -3.97 11.06
CA TYR A 78 -9.73 -3.80 11.74
C TYR A 78 -9.41 -5.09 12.48
N SER A 79 -8.36 -5.79 12.05
CA SER A 79 -7.93 -7.03 12.67
C SER A 79 -7.53 -6.80 14.13
N ASP A 80 -7.71 -7.80 14.98
CA ASP A 80 -7.27 -7.72 16.37
C ASP A 80 -5.75 -7.52 16.46
N LEU A 81 -5.33 -6.82 17.51
CA LEU A 81 -3.92 -6.70 17.82
C LEU A 81 -3.33 -8.10 18.08
N ASP A 82 -2.08 -8.31 17.67
CA ASP A 82 -1.38 -9.54 18.00
C ASP A 82 -0.94 -9.61 19.47
N ALA A 83 -0.29 -10.71 19.84
CA ALA A 83 0.17 -10.93 21.22
C ALA A 83 1.19 -9.89 21.73
N LEU A 84 1.81 -9.12 20.84
CA LEU A 84 2.73 -8.03 21.16
C LEU A 84 2.03 -6.64 21.14
N GLY A 85 0.71 -6.61 20.97
CA GLY A 85 -0.06 -5.36 20.86
C GLY A 85 0.14 -4.60 19.55
N ARG A 86 0.56 -5.30 18.48
CA ARG A 86 0.83 -4.70 17.17
C ARG A 86 -0.41 -4.78 16.29
N CYS A 87 -0.71 -3.71 15.55
CA CYS A 87 -1.77 -3.71 14.55
C CYS A 87 -1.52 -4.78 13.47
N GLN A 88 -2.61 -5.33 12.99
CA GLN A 88 -2.67 -6.22 11.86
C GLN A 88 -3.36 -5.53 10.69
N ALA A 89 -3.81 -6.26 9.67
CA ALA A 89 -4.44 -5.66 8.51
C ALA A 89 -5.69 -4.84 8.87
N ALA A 90 -5.80 -3.67 8.26
CA ALA A 90 -7.01 -2.87 8.16
C ALA A 90 -7.53 -2.94 6.72
N TYR A 91 -8.84 -3.16 6.55
CA TYR A 91 -9.46 -3.38 5.25
C TYR A 91 -10.82 -2.69 5.20
N ALA A 92 -11.08 -1.94 4.13
CA ALA A 92 -12.35 -1.24 3.96
C ALA A 92 -12.74 -1.16 2.48
N ASN A 93 -14.02 -0.97 2.23
CA ASN A 93 -14.54 -0.49 0.96
C ASN A 93 -14.85 0.99 1.11
N ILE A 94 -13.88 1.84 0.70
CA ILE A 94 -13.95 3.28 0.86
C ILE A 94 -15.02 3.84 -0.08
N CYS A 95 -15.98 4.55 0.48
CA CYS A 95 -17.04 5.23 -0.24
C CYS A 95 -17.54 6.43 0.57
N GLN A 96 -18.35 7.29 -0.01
CA GLN A 96 -18.84 8.50 0.69
C GLN A 96 -19.59 8.19 1.99
N GLU A 97 -20.21 7.03 2.10
CA GLU A 97 -20.99 6.62 3.28
C GLU A 97 -20.13 6.54 4.55
N ILE A 98 -18.88 6.05 4.44
CA ILE A 98 -17.98 5.89 5.59
C ILE A 98 -17.00 7.06 5.76
N MET A 99 -16.91 7.96 4.79
CA MET A 99 -16.05 9.14 4.91
C MET A 99 -16.48 10.04 6.08
N PRO A 100 -15.55 10.84 6.66
CA PRO A 100 -15.84 11.61 7.87
C PRO A 100 -16.90 12.67 7.63
N THR A 101 -17.90 12.68 8.51
CA THR A 101 -18.93 13.72 8.59
C THR A 101 -18.70 14.69 9.74
N GLN A 102 -17.66 14.47 10.55
CA GLN A 102 -17.29 15.26 11.72
C GLN A 102 -15.82 15.65 11.66
N GLU A 103 -15.43 16.67 12.42
CA GLU A 103 -14.03 17.07 12.54
C GLU A 103 -13.20 15.98 13.26
N ARG A 104 -11.94 15.88 12.87
CA ARG A 104 -10.98 14.94 13.45
C ARG A 104 -10.77 15.23 14.94
N GLY A 105 -10.99 14.21 15.76
CA GLY A 105 -10.79 14.27 17.20
C GLY A 105 -9.32 14.08 17.61
N LYS A 106 -9.07 14.17 18.93
CA LYS A 106 -7.75 13.91 19.51
C LYS A 106 -7.47 12.41 19.58
N ILE A 107 -6.25 12.00 19.23
CA ILE A 107 -5.79 10.61 19.28
C ILE A 107 -4.56 10.41 20.20
N GLY A 108 -4.17 11.47 20.93
CA GLY A 108 -2.96 11.47 21.77
C GLY A 108 -2.93 10.46 22.91
N MET A 109 -4.10 9.93 23.33
CA MET A 109 -4.21 8.91 24.36
C MET A 109 -3.75 7.53 23.89
N ILE A 110 -3.78 7.22 22.60
CA ILE A 110 -3.34 5.93 22.07
C ILE A 110 -1.82 5.94 21.92
N LYS A 111 -1.20 4.88 22.38
CA LYS A 111 0.24 4.64 22.24
C LYS A 111 0.42 3.30 21.53
N PRO A 112 0.60 3.30 20.21
CA PRO A 112 0.85 2.07 19.46
C PRO A 112 2.11 1.35 19.95
N SER A 113 2.30 0.09 19.55
CA SER A 113 3.52 -0.66 19.88
C SER A 113 4.78 0.11 19.47
N GLY A 114 5.83 0.08 20.29
CA GLY A 114 7.08 0.82 20.05
C GLY A 114 6.97 2.34 20.08
N TRP A 115 5.91 2.92 20.70
CA TRP A 115 5.70 4.36 20.74
C TRP A 115 6.70 5.10 21.64
N HIS A 116 7.40 6.08 21.08
CA HIS A 116 8.20 7.07 21.79
C HIS A 116 7.81 8.50 21.39
N THR A 117 7.92 9.43 22.34
CA THR A 117 7.79 10.85 22.04
C THR A 117 9.17 11.46 21.96
N VAL A 118 9.71 11.58 20.76
CA VAL A 118 11.05 12.05 20.49
C VAL A 118 11.04 13.13 19.40
N LYS A 119 11.99 14.06 19.48
CA LYS A 119 12.12 15.20 18.56
C LYS A 119 13.51 15.25 17.99
N TYR A 120 13.61 15.62 16.70
CA TYR A 120 14.84 15.90 15.98
C TYR A 120 14.65 17.16 15.14
N ASP A 121 15.69 17.99 15.05
CA ASP A 121 15.63 19.24 14.30
C ASP A 121 15.56 19.01 12.78
N CYS A 122 16.05 17.88 12.30
CA CYS A 122 16.01 17.47 10.90
C CYS A 122 14.62 16.91 10.45
N VAL A 123 13.67 16.75 11.36
CA VAL A 123 12.34 16.21 11.05
C VAL A 123 11.34 17.36 10.90
N ASP A 124 10.53 17.36 9.85
CA ASP A 124 9.43 18.31 9.68
C ASP A 124 8.46 18.26 10.87
N GLY A 125 8.17 19.43 11.47
CA GLY A 125 7.40 19.51 12.71
C GLY A 125 8.12 18.96 13.95
N LYS A 126 9.38 18.53 13.80
CA LYS A 126 10.30 18.01 14.82
C LYS A 126 9.95 16.67 15.43
N TYR A 127 8.69 16.29 15.55
CA TYR A 127 8.30 14.98 16.11
C TYR A 127 8.56 13.86 15.12
N LEU A 128 9.45 12.92 15.51
CA LEU A 128 9.78 11.76 14.68
C LEU A 128 8.54 10.91 14.39
N TYR A 129 7.83 10.54 15.45
CA TYR A 129 6.70 9.62 15.32
C TYR A 129 5.36 10.33 15.29
N ASN A 130 4.53 9.88 14.37
CA ASN A 130 3.10 10.13 14.27
C ASN A 130 2.34 8.87 14.68
N ARG A 131 1.13 9.04 15.20
CA ARG A 131 0.14 7.96 15.23
C ARG A 131 -0.43 7.86 13.83
N ALA A 132 0.23 7.05 12.99
CA ALA A 132 -0.15 6.87 11.60
C ALA A 132 -1.38 5.95 11.55
N HIS A 133 -2.46 6.43 10.94
CA HIS A 133 -3.60 5.59 10.64
C HIS A 133 -3.22 4.60 9.53
N LEU A 134 -3.68 3.36 9.63
CA LEU A 134 -3.62 2.41 8.51
C LEU A 134 -4.64 2.81 7.43
N ILE A 135 -5.89 3.04 7.83
CA ILE A 135 -6.89 3.70 6.98
C ILE A 135 -7.03 5.12 7.48
N GLY A 136 -6.63 6.11 6.65
CA GLY A 136 -6.61 7.52 7.00
C GLY A 136 -7.99 8.03 7.44
N PHE A 137 -8.01 8.95 8.41
CA PHE A 137 -9.28 9.55 8.88
C PHE A 137 -10.12 10.12 7.74
N GLN A 138 -9.49 10.69 6.73
CA GLN A 138 -10.19 11.25 5.56
C GLN A 138 -10.92 10.20 4.71
N LEU A 139 -10.56 8.91 4.84
CA LEU A 139 -11.13 7.82 4.05
C LEU A 139 -12.33 7.15 4.73
N ALA A 140 -12.26 6.96 6.08
CA ALA A 140 -13.26 6.18 6.78
C ALA A 140 -13.80 6.84 8.06
N GLY A 141 -13.38 8.07 8.38
CA GLY A 141 -13.85 8.77 9.58
C GLY A 141 -13.43 8.13 10.92
N GLU A 142 -12.73 6.98 10.89
CA GLU A 142 -12.28 6.27 12.09
C GLU A 142 -11.14 7.05 12.77
N ASN A 143 -11.36 7.50 14.00
CA ASN A 143 -10.45 8.44 14.64
C ASN A 143 -9.48 7.78 15.64
N ALA A 144 -10.00 7.31 16.78
CA ALA A 144 -9.22 6.86 17.92
C ALA A 144 -9.33 5.35 18.14
N ASN A 145 -9.01 4.58 17.11
CA ASN A 145 -9.03 3.12 17.13
C ASN A 145 -7.60 2.60 17.26
N GLU A 146 -7.32 1.88 18.35
CA GLU A 146 -5.99 1.30 18.59
C GLU A 146 -5.58 0.25 17.55
N LYS A 147 -6.54 -0.39 16.88
CA LYS A 147 -6.31 -1.36 15.80
C LYS A 147 -6.00 -0.71 14.44
N ASN A 148 -6.16 0.61 14.35
CA ASN A 148 -5.92 1.40 13.15
C ASN A 148 -4.73 2.36 13.27
N LEU A 149 -4.00 2.35 14.39
CA LEU A 149 -2.92 3.29 14.66
C LEU A 149 -1.60 2.57 14.91
N ILE A 150 -0.57 2.90 14.11
CA ILE A 150 0.78 2.39 14.28
C ILE A 150 1.76 3.51 14.60
N THR A 151 2.92 3.16 15.14
CA THR A 151 4.07 4.06 15.29
C THR A 151 4.72 4.24 13.92
N GLY A 152 4.40 5.34 13.26
CA GLY A 152 4.96 5.71 11.95
C GLY A 152 5.82 6.96 12.05
N THR A 153 6.87 7.06 11.24
CA THR A 153 7.67 8.28 11.17
C THR A 153 6.89 9.40 10.48
N ARG A 154 7.37 10.63 10.64
CA ARG A 154 6.80 11.78 9.91
C ARG A 154 6.90 11.59 8.40
N TYR A 155 8.07 11.15 7.92
CA TYR A 155 8.32 10.90 6.50
C TYR A 155 7.42 9.78 5.94
N PHE A 156 7.34 8.65 6.65
CA PHE A 156 6.44 7.56 6.32
C PHE A 156 4.98 8.01 6.15
N ASN A 157 4.49 8.80 7.12
CA ASN A 157 3.10 9.22 7.14
C ASN A 157 2.79 10.26 6.05
N VAL A 158 3.70 11.22 5.81
CA VAL A 158 3.42 12.38 4.93
C VAL A 158 3.91 12.18 3.51
N GLU A 159 5.13 11.65 3.34
CA GLU A 159 5.71 11.44 2.01
C GLU A 159 5.38 10.04 1.47
N GLY A 160 5.12 9.09 2.37
CA GLY A 160 4.83 7.70 2.02
C GLY A 160 3.34 7.43 1.83
N MET A 161 2.55 7.45 2.91
CA MET A 161 1.13 7.02 2.88
C MET A 161 0.19 8.07 2.31
N LEU A 162 0.31 9.33 2.75
CA LEU A 162 -0.64 10.40 2.43
C LEU A 162 -0.90 10.61 0.92
N PRO A 163 0.08 10.50 -0.01
CA PRO A 163 -0.19 10.62 -1.44
C PRO A 163 -1.19 9.58 -1.96
N PHE A 164 -1.12 8.34 -1.49
CA PHE A 164 -2.04 7.26 -1.85
C PHE A 164 -3.42 7.45 -1.22
N GLU A 165 -3.46 7.88 0.03
CA GLU A 165 -4.72 8.22 0.71
C GLU A 165 -5.45 9.35 -0.02
N ASN A 166 -4.72 10.41 -0.42
CA ASN A 166 -5.29 11.53 -1.18
C ASN A 166 -5.84 11.07 -2.53
N GLN A 167 -5.11 10.20 -3.25
CA GLN A 167 -5.58 9.67 -4.53
C GLN A 167 -6.92 8.94 -4.38
N VAL A 168 -7.08 8.12 -3.33
CA VAL A 168 -8.33 7.42 -3.05
C VAL A 168 -9.44 8.41 -2.63
N ALA A 169 -9.12 9.36 -1.74
CA ALA A 169 -10.09 10.34 -1.28
C ALA A 169 -10.62 11.21 -2.43
N ASP A 170 -9.72 11.74 -3.27
CA ASP A 170 -10.07 12.59 -4.41
C ASP A 170 -10.95 11.81 -5.39
N TYR A 171 -10.59 10.57 -5.72
CA TYR A 171 -11.37 9.70 -6.60
C TYR A 171 -12.79 9.47 -6.06
N VAL A 172 -12.94 9.08 -4.78
CA VAL A 172 -14.27 8.85 -4.18
C VAL A 172 -15.11 10.15 -4.15
N HIS A 173 -14.48 11.30 -3.88
CA HIS A 173 -15.19 12.60 -3.91
C HIS A 173 -15.63 13.00 -5.31
N GLU A 174 -14.84 12.72 -6.34
CA GLU A 174 -15.14 13.12 -7.71
C GLU A 174 -16.16 12.21 -8.38
N THR A 175 -16.11 10.88 -8.10
CA THR A 175 -16.91 9.88 -8.80
C THR A 175 -18.09 9.35 -7.99
N ASN A 176 -18.03 9.42 -6.68
CA ASN A 176 -18.93 8.70 -5.75
C ASN A 176 -18.87 7.17 -5.90
N HIS A 177 -17.78 6.64 -6.44
CA HIS A 177 -17.51 5.22 -6.59
C HIS A 177 -16.85 4.64 -5.33
N HIS A 178 -16.67 3.31 -5.31
CA HIS A 178 -16.11 2.56 -4.21
C HIS A 178 -14.65 2.17 -4.50
N VAL A 179 -13.85 2.09 -3.45
CA VAL A 179 -12.47 1.63 -3.54
C VAL A 179 -12.19 0.59 -2.46
N LEU A 180 -11.94 -0.64 -2.86
CA LEU A 180 -11.33 -1.62 -1.95
C LEU A 180 -9.95 -1.11 -1.54
N TYR A 181 -9.72 -1.00 -0.24
CA TYR A 181 -8.50 -0.43 0.32
C TYR A 181 -8.02 -1.26 1.51
N ARG A 182 -6.83 -1.84 1.41
CA ARG A 182 -6.23 -2.67 2.46
C ARG A 182 -4.83 -2.19 2.80
N VAL A 183 -4.56 -2.07 4.09
CA VAL A 183 -3.24 -1.73 4.60
C VAL A 183 -2.79 -2.77 5.60
N THR A 184 -1.65 -3.39 5.32
CA THR A 184 -1.08 -4.47 6.13
C THR A 184 0.29 -4.07 6.67
N PRO A 185 0.45 -3.85 7.97
CA PRO A 185 1.76 -3.61 8.56
C PRO A 185 2.67 -4.82 8.43
N VAL A 186 3.95 -4.58 8.13
CA VAL A 186 4.96 -5.62 8.01
C VAL A 186 5.97 -5.48 9.16
N TYR A 187 6.04 -6.50 9.99
CA TYR A 187 6.98 -6.58 11.11
C TYR A 187 8.02 -7.66 10.86
N GLU A 188 9.24 -7.42 11.30
CA GLU A 188 10.27 -8.44 11.35
C GLU A 188 10.33 -9.07 12.75
N GLY A 189 10.08 -10.39 12.82
CA GLY A 189 10.09 -11.11 14.08
C GLY A 189 9.23 -10.46 15.17
N ASN A 190 9.86 -10.13 16.30
CA ASN A 190 9.21 -9.52 17.47
C ASN A 190 9.35 -7.99 17.51
N ASN A 191 9.73 -7.35 16.43
CA ASN A 191 9.85 -5.89 16.38
C ASN A 191 8.51 -5.22 16.72
N LEU A 192 8.55 -4.18 17.54
CA LEU A 192 7.36 -3.44 17.98
C LEU A 192 6.95 -2.37 16.98
N VAL A 193 7.89 -1.91 16.15
CA VAL A 193 7.63 -0.94 15.07
C VAL A 193 7.64 -1.68 13.74
N ALA A 194 6.66 -1.42 12.89
CA ALA A 194 6.60 -1.99 11.56
C ALA A 194 7.74 -1.45 10.68
N SER A 195 8.35 -2.31 9.87
CA SER A 195 9.32 -1.91 8.83
C SER A 195 8.68 -1.01 7.77
N GLY A 196 7.37 -1.14 7.61
CA GLY A 196 6.52 -0.38 6.70
C GLY A 196 5.14 -1.01 6.61
N VAL A 197 4.37 -0.56 5.64
CA VAL A 197 3.05 -1.11 5.34
C VAL A 197 2.94 -1.48 3.86
N ILE A 198 2.21 -2.56 3.58
CA ILE A 198 1.70 -2.83 2.24
C ILE A 198 0.38 -2.08 2.13
N MET A 199 0.25 -1.25 1.10
CA MET A 199 -0.99 -0.55 0.75
C MET A 199 -1.48 -1.07 -0.59
N GLU A 200 -2.74 -1.48 -0.63
CA GLU A 200 -3.40 -1.97 -1.83
C GLU A 200 -4.72 -1.25 -2.02
N ALA A 201 -5.01 -0.87 -3.25
CA ALA A 201 -6.30 -0.30 -3.61
C ALA A 201 -6.74 -0.71 -5.01
N ALA A 202 -8.04 -0.86 -5.18
CA ALA A 202 -8.69 -1.05 -6.48
C ALA A 202 -10.09 -0.41 -6.46
N SER A 203 -10.39 0.42 -7.46
CA SER A 203 -11.77 0.89 -7.67
C SER A 203 -12.68 -0.29 -8.04
N VAL A 204 -13.93 -0.24 -7.58
CA VAL A 204 -14.87 -1.36 -7.73
C VAL A 204 -15.63 -1.26 -9.05
N GLU A 205 -16.03 -0.07 -9.46
CA GLU A 205 -16.86 0.16 -10.64
C GLU A 205 -16.07 0.34 -11.94
N ASP A 206 -14.76 0.58 -11.83
CA ASP A 206 -13.87 0.79 -12.97
C ASP A 206 -12.43 0.36 -12.62
N GLU A 207 -11.44 0.79 -13.41
CA GLU A 207 -10.01 0.46 -13.20
C GLU A 207 -9.16 1.71 -12.97
N GLU A 208 -9.75 2.83 -12.52
CA GLU A 208 -9.04 4.11 -12.41
C GLU A 208 -8.11 4.13 -11.20
N ILE A 209 -8.55 3.57 -10.05
CA ILE A 209 -7.68 3.38 -8.88
C ILE A 209 -7.15 1.95 -8.90
N ARG A 210 -5.82 1.85 -8.95
CA ARG A 210 -5.12 0.58 -8.80
C ARG A 210 -3.71 0.82 -8.34
N PHE A 211 -3.37 0.29 -7.14
CA PHE A 211 -1.99 0.25 -6.68
C PHE A 211 -1.74 -0.89 -5.69
N HIS A 212 -0.50 -1.33 -5.64
CA HIS A 212 0.03 -2.30 -4.69
C HIS A 212 1.47 -1.90 -4.38
N VAL A 213 1.67 -1.27 -3.23
CA VAL A 213 2.94 -0.68 -2.87
C VAL A 213 3.35 -1.07 -1.45
N PHE A 214 4.66 -1.10 -1.20
CA PHE A 214 5.19 -1.10 0.15
C PHE A 214 5.73 0.29 0.48
N VAL A 215 5.23 0.89 1.55
CA VAL A 215 5.66 2.18 2.07
C VAL A 215 6.61 1.94 3.23
N TYR A 216 7.84 2.48 3.14
CA TYR A 216 8.90 2.29 4.14
C TYR A 216 8.69 3.16 5.37
N ASN A 217 8.70 2.56 6.56
CA ASN A 217 8.62 3.30 7.81
C ASN A 217 10.02 3.77 8.25
N VAL A 218 10.59 4.66 7.49
CA VAL A 218 11.91 5.26 7.69
C VAL A 218 11.80 6.77 7.92
N GLN A 219 12.86 7.38 8.42
CA GLN A 219 13.04 8.83 8.45
C GLN A 219 14.44 9.14 7.96
N PRO A 220 14.63 9.85 6.83
CA PRO A 220 15.94 10.27 6.38
C PRO A 220 16.73 10.98 7.49
N GLY A 221 18.00 10.61 7.68
CA GLY A 221 18.85 11.15 8.73
C GLY A 221 18.63 10.59 10.14
N ILE A 222 17.70 9.67 10.33
CA ILE A 222 17.42 9.04 11.64
C ILE A 222 17.57 7.51 11.52
N TRP A 223 18.33 6.94 12.43
CA TRP A 223 18.37 5.51 12.67
C TRP A 223 17.27 5.11 13.66
N ILE A 224 16.55 4.03 13.38
CA ILE A 224 15.45 3.51 14.19
C ILE A 224 15.77 2.08 14.61
N ASP A 225 15.64 1.79 15.89
CA ASP A 225 15.55 0.43 16.40
C ASP A 225 14.09 -0.06 16.31
N TYR A 226 13.78 -0.84 15.31
CA TYR A 226 12.44 -1.37 15.12
C TYR A 226 12.00 -2.35 16.22
N ALA A 227 12.94 -2.94 16.96
CA ALA A 227 12.61 -3.82 18.06
C ALA A 227 11.93 -3.07 19.21
N THR A 228 12.34 -1.83 19.47
CA THR A 228 11.91 -1.04 20.61
C THR A 228 11.19 0.25 20.26
N GLY A 229 11.48 0.84 19.09
CA GLY A 229 11.08 2.19 18.69
C GLY A 229 12.06 3.27 19.17
N GLU A 230 13.17 2.92 19.82
CA GLU A 230 14.24 3.87 20.12
C GLU A 230 14.88 4.40 18.82
N SER A 231 15.42 5.61 18.88
CA SER A 231 15.98 6.25 17.70
C SER A 231 17.11 7.20 18.06
N ARG A 232 17.96 7.48 17.08
CA ARG A 232 19.03 8.47 17.15
C ARG A 232 19.28 9.07 15.78
N GLU A 233 19.92 10.23 15.74
CA GLU A 233 20.44 10.74 14.47
C GLU A 233 21.40 9.71 13.87
N SER A 234 21.29 9.49 12.57
CA SER A 234 22.25 8.65 11.84
C SER A 234 23.62 9.33 11.89
N GLU A 235 24.65 8.57 12.25
CA GLU A 235 26.01 9.05 12.09
C GLU A 235 26.24 9.28 10.60
N THR A 236 26.23 10.52 10.15
CA THR A 236 26.65 10.88 8.79
C THR A 236 28.14 10.56 8.69
N THR A 237 28.47 9.39 8.18
CA THR A 237 29.81 9.20 7.63
C THR A 237 29.93 10.19 6.47
N GLU A 238 30.92 11.06 6.49
CA GLU A 238 31.20 12.07 5.45
C GLU A 238 31.35 11.45 4.02
N SER A 239 31.26 10.12 3.90
CA SER A 239 31.30 9.39 2.64
C SER A 239 29.94 9.31 1.90
N GLU A 240 28.82 9.62 2.54
CA GLU A 240 27.48 9.58 1.92
C GLU A 240 26.99 10.94 1.42
N LYS A 241 27.76 12.01 1.64
CA LYS A 241 27.61 13.27 0.89
C LYS A 241 28.26 13.20 -0.50
N LYS A 242 28.13 12.09 -1.18
CA LYS A 242 28.11 12.14 -2.63
C LYS A 242 26.69 12.50 -3.01
N ASP A 243 26.47 13.82 -3.10
CA ASP A 243 25.35 14.37 -3.84
C ASP A 243 25.26 13.56 -5.15
N GLU A 244 24.32 12.62 -5.24
CA GLU A 244 23.82 12.31 -6.56
C GLU A 244 23.30 13.66 -7.06
N GLU A 245 23.94 14.18 -8.06
CA GLU A 245 23.61 15.45 -8.70
C GLU A 245 22.21 15.28 -9.31
N VAL A 246 21.19 15.42 -8.44
CA VAL A 246 19.80 15.29 -8.84
C VAL A 246 19.50 16.47 -9.75
N THR A 247 19.47 16.21 -11.03
CA THR A 247 19.12 17.23 -12.03
C THR A 247 17.61 17.36 -12.07
N TYR A 248 17.10 18.53 -11.78
CA TYR A 248 15.70 18.90 -12.00
C TYR A 248 15.52 19.72 -13.26
N VAL A 249 14.33 19.69 -13.81
CA VAL A 249 13.91 20.59 -14.88
C VAL A 249 12.86 21.55 -14.35
N VAL A 250 13.18 22.83 -14.25
CA VAL A 250 12.24 23.85 -13.78
C VAL A 250 11.49 24.48 -14.95
N ASN A 251 10.19 24.70 -14.77
CA ASN A 251 9.38 25.54 -15.64
C ASN A 251 9.31 26.94 -15.02
N THR A 252 10.06 27.89 -15.59
CA THR A 252 10.18 29.25 -15.05
C THR A 252 8.88 30.05 -15.14
N ASN A 253 7.96 29.67 -16.03
CA ASN A 253 6.67 30.33 -16.19
C ASN A 253 5.64 29.87 -15.15
N THR A 254 5.53 28.54 -14.94
CA THR A 254 4.55 27.97 -13.98
C THR A 254 5.10 27.83 -12.58
N LYS A 255 6.40 28.10 -12.39
CA LYS A 255 7.11 27.93 -11.13
C LYS A 255 7.01 26.50 -10.59
N LYS A 256 7.03 25.50 -11.48
CA LYS A 256 7.08 24.09 -11.10
C LYS A 256 8.42 23.47 -11.48
N PHE A 257 8.88 22.51 -10.66
CA PHE A 257 10.04 21.69 -11.00
C PHE A 257 9.65 20.23 -11.15
N HIS A 258 10.41 19.50 -11.97
CA HIS A 258 10.08 18.18 -12.47
C HIS A 258 11.32 17.28 -12.48
N LYS A 259 11.13 15.96 -12.47
CA LYS A 259 12.16 15.00 -12.88
C LYS A 259 12.44 15.17 -14.38
N PRO A 260 13.67 14.89 -14.88
CA PRO A 260 14.05 15.10 -16.29
C PRO A 260 13.17 14.34 -17.29
N ASP A 261 12.66 13.19 -16.90
CA ASP A 261 11.83 12.28 -17.70
C ASP A 261 10.32 12.57 -17.63
N CYS A 262 9.91 13.54 -16.81
CA CYS A 262 8.50 13.86 -16.58
C CYS A 262 7.77 14.22 -17.88
N SER A 263 6.66 13.55 -18.18
CA SER A 263 5.85 13.82 -19.37
C SER A 263 5.30 15.26 -19.40
N SER A 264 5.02 15.88 -18.25
CA SER A 264 4.52 17.26 -18.18
C SER A 264 5.54 18.31 -18.64
N ILE A 265 6.85 17.96 -18.67
CA ILE A 265 7.87 18.91 -19.14
C ILE A 265 8.01 18.91 -20.67
N ARG A 266 7.54 17.85 -21.35
CA ARG A 266 7.63 17.75 -22.84
C ARG A 266 6.84 18.87 -23.53
N ASP A 267 5.73 19.27 -22.93
CA ASP A 267 4.83 20.31 -23.48
C ASP A 267 5.26 21.73 -23.08
N THR A 268 6.31 21.85 -22.25
CA THR A 268 6.83 23.14 -21.83
C THR A 268 7.66 23.77 -22.95
N LYS A 269 7.34 25.02 -23.31
CA LYS A 269 8.13 25.79 -24.31
C LYS A 269 9.60 25.85 -23.85
N GLN A 270 10.53 25.62 -24.78
CA GLN A 270 11.96 25.52 -24.49
C GLN A 270 12.52 26.76 -23.77
N GLN A 271 12.01 27.95 -24.07
CA GLN A 271 12.41 29.20 -23.40
C GLN A 271 12.05 29.27 -21.91
N ASN A 272 11.09 28.45 -21.46
CA ASN A 272 10.64 28.37 -20.07
C ASN A 272 11.21 27.15 -19.34
N ARG A 273 12.06 26.36 -20.03
CA ARG A 273 12.64 25.12 -19.49
C ARG A 273 14.11 25.37 -19.14
N LYS A 274 14.48 25.08 -17.90
CA LYS A 274 15.85 25.19 -17.42
C LYS A 274 16.19 23.96 -16.58
N GLU A 275 17.34 23.33 -16.85
CA GLU A 275 17.91 22.30 -16.00
C GLU A 275 18.66 22.93 -14.84
N THR A 276 18.60 22.28 -13.67
CA THR A 276 19.27 22.74 -12.46
C THR A 276 19.64 21.55 -11.57
N SER A 277 20.78 21.66 -10.90
CA SER A 277 21.25 20.72 -9.86
C SER A 277 21.02 21.27 -8.45
N GLU A 278 20.15 22.29 -8.31
CA GLU A 278 19.79 22.80 -6.99
C GLU A 278 18.93 21.80 -6.24
N THR A 279 19.11 21.73 -4.91
CA THR A 279 18.31 20.81 -4.09
C THR A 279 16.83 21.15 -4.11
N ARG A 280 15.98 20.17 -3.80
CA ARG A 280 14.53 20.32 -3.72
C ARG A 280 14.13 21.46 -2.77
N GLU A 281 14.75 21.52 -1.59
CA GLU A 281 14.48 22.54 -0.58
C GLU A 281 14.81 23.93 -1.13
N LYS A 282 15.96 24.08 -1.79
CA LYS A 282 16.38 25.36 -2.37
C LYS A 282 15.45 25.82 -3.48
N LEU A 283 14.93 24.92 -4.28
CA LEU A 283 13.91 25.24 -5.30
C LEU A 283 12.60 25.71 -4.66
N ILE A 284 12.19 25.09 -3.56
CA ILE A 284 11.00 25.50 -2.79
C ILE A 284 11.22 26.90 -2.18
N ASP A 285 12.37 27.16 -1.60
CA ASP A 285 12.75 28.48 -1.04
C ASP A 285 12.77 29.57 -2.13
N GLN A 286 13.07 29.22 -3.36
CA GLN A 286 13.01 30.12 -4.53
C GLN A 286 11.58 30.29 -5.09
N GLY A 287 10.56 29.68 -4.44
CA GLY A 287 9.16 29.79 -4.81
C GLY A 287 8.73 28.85 -5.94
N TYR A 288 9.50 27.79 -6.19
CA TYR A 288 9.04 26.71 -7.05
C TYR A 288 8.24 25.67 -6.25
N SER A 289 7.29 25.01 -6.89
CA SER A 289 6.52 23.89 -6.33
C SER A 289 6.81 22.60 -7.08
N PRO A 290 6.81 21.44 -6.42
CA PRO A 290 6.97 20.16 -7.10
C PRO A 290 5.82 19.89 -8.06
N CYS A 291 6.11 19.17 -9.13
CA CYS A 291 5.09 18.72 -10.06
C CYS A 291 4.29 17.57 -9.44
N ASN A 292 2.97 17.68 -9.39
CA ASN A 292 2.09 16.65 -8.81
C ASN A 292 2.13 15.32 -9.57
N ARG A 293 2.57 15.30 -10.85
CA ARG A 293 2.62 14.09 -11.67
C ARG A 293 3.87 13.24 -11.42
N CYS A 294 5.04 13.86 -11.29
CA CYS A 294 6.30 13.12 -11.13
C CYS A 294 6.87 13.21 -9.72
N ASN A 295 6.30 14.03 -8.86
CA ASN A 295 6.74 14.28 -7.49
C ASN A 295 8.29 14.26 -7.36
N PRO A 296 8.94 15.29 -7.89
CA PRO A 296 10.39 15.37 -7.97
C PRO A 296 11.04 15.64 -6.61
#